data_af304de40a0b97c0be74c9e8b235ff39
#
_entry.id   af304de40a0b97c0be74c9e8b235ff39
#
_cell.length_a   1.000
_cell.length_b   1.000
_cell.length_c   1.000
_cell.angle_alpha   90.00
_cell.angle_beta   90.00
_cell.angle_gamma   90.00
#
_symmetry.space_group_name_H-M   'P 1'
#
loop_
_entity.id
_entity.type
_entity.pdbx_description
1 polymer ?
#
loop_
_entity_poly.entity_id
_entity_poly.type
_entity_poly.pdbx_seq_one_letter_code
_entity_poly.pdbx_strand_id
1 'polypeptide(L)'
;MRKLIIPLFVLLLPLSSEASVARRASLPDLVKASSTVVVGTVTQRSSFWSGTRIYTRNQITVEEIWLQGTTVDPQKLTLPPTSPALEVHTLGGVVGDIGQSVSGSPRLVTGHTYVLFLTEGAPNQWHVVALSQGAFEASSEALRPLTQTHALELVGDATAIPTTRTKLRQAIIAWVKEQP
;
A
#
# COMPACT_ATOMS: atom_id res chain seq x y z
N MET A 1 3.21 22.58 66.24
CA MET A 1 2.46 22.15 65.00
C MET A 1 3.49 21.75 63.95
N ARG A 2 3.72 20.44 63.77
CA ARG A 2 4.69 19.90 62.75
C ARG A 2 3.94 19.74 61.44
N LYS A 3 4.32 20.54 60.42
CA LYS A 3 3.80 20.41 59.05
C LYS A 3 4.45 19.19 58.38
N LEU A 4 3.65 18.16 58.14
CA LEU A 4 4.06 16.97 57.41
C LEU A 4 4.07 17.30 55.91
N ILE A 5 5.24 17.42 55.32
CA ILE A 5 5.44 17.57 53.89
C ILE A 5 5.51 16.17 53.30
N ILE A 6 4.44 15.75 52.60
CA ILE A 6 4.40 14.50 51.85
C ILE A 6 5.04 14.77 50.48
N PRO A 7 6.19 14.17 50.12
CA PRO A 7 6.74 14.33 48.79
C PRO A 7 5.83 13.60 47.75
N LEU A 8 5.26 14.35 46.84
CA LEU A 8 4.54 13.82 45.67
C LEU A 8 5.56 13.17 44.73
N PHE A 9 5.71 11.86 44.84
CA PHE A 9 6.53 11.08 43.91
C PHE A 9 5.74 10.84 42.64
N VAL A 10 5.97 11.69 41.59
CA VAL A 10 5.38 11.50 40.28
C VAL A 10 6.09 10.32 39.61
N LEU A 11 5.40 9.18 39.58
CA LEU A 11 5.86 7.97 38.87
C LEU A 11 5.75 8.20 37.36
N LEU A 12 6.84 8.58 36.74
CA LEU A 12 6.97 8.64 35.26
C LEU A 12 7.03 7.21 34.73
N LEU A 13 5.86 6.66 34.35
CA LEU A 13 5.78 5.40 33.64
C LEU A 13 6.25 5.66 32.18
N PRO A 14 7.23 4.92 31.67
CA PRO A 14 7.58 5.00 30.26
C PRO A 14 6.39 4.48 29.43
N LEU A 15 5.79 5.36 28.62
CA LEU A 15 4.84 4.98 27.59
C LEU A 15 5.63 4.27 26.50
N SER A 16 5.66 2.93 26.55
CA SER A 16 6.23 2.13 25.49
C SER A 16 5.37 2.32 24.24
N SER A 17 5.83 3.10 23.28
CA SER A 17 5.26 3.15 21.93
C SER A 17 5.67 1.87 21.21
N GLU A 18 4.75 0.91 21.10
CA GLU A 18 4.98 -0.28 20.27
C GLU A 18 4.98 0.15 18.80
N ALA A 19 6.17 0.21 18.20
CA ALA A 19 6.30 0.34 16.74
C ALA A 19 5.89 -0.98 16.11
N SER A 20 4.99 -0.92 15.11
CA SER A 20 4.68 -2.09 14.29
C SER A 20 5.89 -2.43 13.42
N VAL A 21 6.40 -3.65 13.52
CA VAL A 21 7.52 -4.15 12.73
C VAL A 21 7.00 -4.99 11.58
N ALA A 22 7.49 -4.77 10.37
CA ALA A 22 7.20 -5.61 9.22
C ALA A 22 8.48 -5.99 8.48
N ARG A 23 8.47 -7.18 7.87
CA ARG A 23 9.57 -7.60 7.00
C ARG A 23 9.58 -6.75 5.73
N ARG A 24 10.77 -6.32 5.31
CA ARG A 24 10.97 -5.65 4.01
C ARG A 24 10.67 -6.63 2.89
N ALA A 25 9.72 -6.29 2.01
CA ALA A 25 9.38 -7.09 0.84
C ALA A 25 10.37 -6.81 -0.30
N SER A 26 10.85 -7.87 -0.94
CA SER A 26 11.60 -7.78 -2.19
C SER A 26 10.65 -7.66 -3.39
N LEU A 27 11.18 -7.28 -4.57
CA LEU A 27 10.37 -7.27 -5.80
C LEU A 27 9.77 -8.65 -6.12
N PRO A 28 10.52 -9.77 -6.04
CA PRO A 28 9.95 -11.10 -6.16
C PRO A 28 8.80 -11.38 -5.19
N ASP A 29 8.93 -10.98 -3.92
CA ASP A 29 7.86 -11.17 -2.92
C ASP A 29 6.59 -10.42 -3.33
N LEU A 30 6.73 -9.16 -3.79
CA LEU A 30 5.60 -8.35 -4.24
C LEU A 30 4.93 -8.96 -5.47
N VAL A 31 5.71 -9.34 -6.49
CA VAL A 31 5.16 -9.91 -7.74
C VAL A 31 4.47 -11.23 -7.46
N LYS A 32 5.10 -12.13 -6.69
CA LYS A 32 4.55 -13.46 -6.35
C LYS A 32 3.23 -13.37 -5.57
N ALA A 33 3.09 -12.39 -4.70
CA ALA A 33 1.89 -12.19 -3.89
C ALA A 33 0.79 -11.40 -4.62
N SER A 34 1.07 -10.88 -5.82
CA SER A 34 0.12 -10.07 -6.58
C SER A 34 -0.68 -10.91 -7.57
N SER A 35 -1.98 -10.65 -7.64
CA SER A 35 -2.83 -11.12 -8.74
C SER A 35 -2.76 -10.19 -9.95
N THR A 36 -2.46 -8.92 -9.72
CA THR A 36 -2.28 -7.92 -10.79
C THR A 36 -1.33 -6.80 -10.35
N VAL A 37 -0.64 -6.21 -11.32
CA VAL A 37 0.12 -4.97 -11.11
C VAL A 37 -0.38 -3.94 -12.11
N VAL A 38 -0.86 -2.82 -11.62
CA VAL A 38 -1.46 -1.76 -12.43
C VAL A 38 -0.80 -0.42 -12.22
N VAL A 39 -0.86 0.42 -13.26
CA VAL A 39 -0.69 1.87 -13.13
C VAL A 39 -2.05 2.51 -13.25
N GLY A 40 -2.38 3.40 -12.34
CA GLY A 40 -3.67 4.06 -12.39
C GLY A 40 -3.79 5.25 -11.46
N THR A 41 -4.75 6.10 -11.78
CA THR A 41 -5.04 7.35 -11.06
C THR A 41 -6.24 7.17 -10.13
N VAL A 42 -6.10 7.63 -8.89
CA VAL A 42 -7.20 7.66 -7.92
C VAL A 42 -8.18 8.75 -8.31
N THR A 43 -9.41 8.37 -8.64
CA THR A 43 -10.46 9.32 -9.05
C THR A 43 -11.40 9.69 -7.91
N GLN A 44 -11.67 8.76 -7.00
CA GLN A 44 -12.57 8.98 -5.87
C GLN A 44 -12.11 8.19 -4.65
N ARG A 45 -12.43 8.72 -3.46
CA ARG A 45 -12.17 8.06 -2.18
C ARG A 45 -13.38 8.21 -1.26
N SER A 46 -13.72 7.14 -0.55
CA SER A 46 -14.75 7.16 0.48
C SER A 46 -14.40 6.19 1.61
N SER A 47 -14.57 6.61 2.86
CA SER A 47 -14.34 5.73 4.00
C SER A 47 -15.67 5.17 4.51
N PHE A 48 -15.62 3.95 5.02
CA PHE A 48 -16.80 3.24 5.53
C PHE A 48 -16.41 2.27 6.65
N TRP A 49 -17.40 1.93 7.48
CA TRP A 49 -17.25 0.89 8.49
C TRP A 49 -17.42 -0.50 7.88
N SER A 50 -16.54 -1.41 8.24
CA SER A 50 -16.68 -2.85 8.02
C SER A 50 -16.42 -3.57 9.35
N GLY A 51 -17.47 -4.00 10.01
CA GLY A 51 -17.41 -4.45 11.39
C GLY A 51 -16.91 -3.34 12.32
N THR A 52 -15.81 -3.59 13.03
CA THR A 52 -15.18 -2.66 13.97
C THR A 52 -14.04 -1.83 13.35
N ARG A 53 -13.82 -1.92 12.04
CA ARG A 53 -12.71 -1.27 11.35
C ARG A 53 -13.21 -0.31 10.29
N ILE A 54 -12.49 0.80 10.14
CA ILE A 54 -12.68 1.72 9.02
C ILE A 54 -11.78 1.28 7.86
N TYR A 55 -12.37 1.23 6.68
CA TYR A 55 -11.69 1.05 5.40
C TYR A 55 -11.92 2.27 4.53
N THR A 56 -10.96 2.54 3.67
CA THR A 56 -11.13 3.52 2.59
C THR A 56 -11.20 2.79 1.26
N ARG A 57 -12.29 3.01 0.54
CA ARG A 57 -12.49 2.60 -0.84
C ARG A 57 -11.86 3.64 -1.74
N ASN A 58 -10.94 3.22 -2.61
CA ASN A 58 -10.28 4.07 -3.59
C ASN A 58 -10.70 3.58 -4.99
N GLN A 59 -11.34 4.44 -5.76
CA GLN A 59 -11.65 4.16 -7.17
C GLN A 59 -10.44 4.52 -8.00
N ILE A 60 -9.92 3.56 -8.76
CA ILE A 60 -8.72 3.69 -9.59
C ILE A 60 -9.11 3.57 -11.04
N THR A 61 -8.88 4.61 -11.83
CA THR A 61 -8.90 4.51 -13.29
C THR A 61 -7.58 3.91 -13.73
N VAL A 62 -7.63 2.71 -14.31
CA VAL A 62 -6.44 1.99 -14.74
C VAL A 62 -5.93 2.55 -16.07
N GLU A 63 -4.65 2.90 -16.11
CA GLU A 63 -3.94 3.41 -17.28
C GLU A 63 -3.14 2.30 -17.96
N GLU A 64 -2.45 1.47 -17.18
CA GLU A 64 -1.67 0.32 -17.65
C GLU A 64 -1.86 -0.88 -16.75
N ILE A 65 -1.79 -2.08 -17.33
CA ILE A 65 -1.68 -3.33 -16.59
C ILE A 65 -0.31 -3.93 -16.91
N TRP A 66 0.52 -4.14 -15.90
CA TRP A 66 1.86 -4.71 -16.06
C TRP A 66 1.92 -6.21 -15.78
N LEU A 67 0.98 -6.70 -14.98
CA LEU A 67 0.80 -8.12 -14.66
C LEU A 67 -0.69 -8.40 -14.51
N GLN A 68 -1.17 -9.51 -15.08
CA GLN A 68 -2.52 -10.01 -14.87
C GLN A 68 -2.48 -11.54 -14.72
N GLY A 69 -2.82 -12.01 -13.52
CA GLY A 69 -2.65 -13.42 -13.16
C GLY A 69 -1.17 -13.81 -13.06
N THR A 70 -0.89 -15.09 -13.14
CA THR A 70 0.49 -15.62 -13.13
C THR A 70 1.18 -15.54 -14.49
N THR A 71 0.50 -15.05 -15.51
CA THR A 71 0.99 -15.00 -16.89
C THR A 71 1.17 -13.56 -17.33
N VAL A 72 2.40 -13.18 -17.65
CA VAL A 72 2.68 -11.94 -18.39
C VAL A 72 2.50 -12.23 -19.86
N ASP A 73 1.40 -11.81 -20.42
CA ASP A 73 1.26 -11.70 -21.87
C ASP A 73 1.57 -10.23 -22.27
N PRO A 74 2.75 -9.94 -22.84
CA PRO A 74 3.12 -8.59 -23.24
C PRO A 74 2.18 -8.01 -24.32
N GLN A 75 1.44 -8.85 -25.01
CA GLN A 75 0.49 -8.44 -26.06
C GLN A 75 -0.92 -8.19 -25.52
N LYS A 76 -1.24 -8.76 -24.34
CA LYS A 76 -2.55 -8.59 -23.69
C LYS A 76 -2.62 -7.38 -22.74
N LEU A 77 -1.53 -6.63 -22.66
CA LEU A 77 -1.40 -5.39 -21.87
C LEU A 77 -2.07 -4.16 -22.50
N THR A 78 -2.82 -4.34 -23.58
CA THR A 78 -3.70 -3.31 -24.12
C THR A 78 -5.01 -3.33 -23.34
N LEU A 79 -5.23 -2.27 -22.59
CA LEU A 79 -6.52 -1.99 -21.94
C LEU A 79 -7.65 -2.08 -23.01
N PRO A 80 -8.79 -2.70 -22.68
CA PRO A 80 -9.99 -2.51 -23.49
C PRO A 80 -10.29 -1.01 -23.58
N PRO A 81 -10.98 -0.55 -24.66
CA PRO A 81 -11.24 0.87 -24.89
C PRO A 81 -12.01 1.59 -23.78
N THR A 82 -12.55 0.85 -22.81
CA THR A 82 -13.10 1.38 -21.57
C THR A 82 -12.14 1.03 -20.45
N SER A 83 -11.41 2.01 -19.92
CA SER A 83 -10.50 1.81 -18.78
C SER A 83 -11.27 1.20 -17.62
N PRO A 84 -10.95 -0.03 -17.18
CA PRO A 84 -11.65 -0.65 -16.07
C PRO A 84 -11.38 0.18 -14.81
N ALA A 85 -12.43 0.53 -14.09
CA ALA A 85 -12.29 1.09 -12.75
C ALA A 85 -12.06 -0.07 -11.78
N LEU A 86 -10.98 0.01 -10.98
CA LEU A 86 -10.73 -0.93 -9.89
C LEU A 86 -11.11 -0.28 -8.56
N GLU A 87 -11.71 -1.08 -7.68
CA GLU A 87 -11.99 -0.68 -6.31
C GLU A 87 -10.91 -1.24 -5.38
N VAL A 88 -10.00 -0.37 -4.92
CA VAL A 88 -8.89 -0.75 -4.04
C VAL A 88 -9.22 -0.32 -2.60
N HIS A 89 -9.26 -1.30 -1.69
CA HIS A 89 -9.52 -1.08 -0.28
C HIS A 89 -8.21 -0.94 0.51
N THR A 90 -8.13 0.13 1.30
CA THR A 90 -7.03 0.35 2.25
C THR A 90 -7.58 0.45 3.66
N LEU A 91 -6.77 0.03 4.65
CA LEU A 91 -7.16 0.10 6.07
C LEU A 91 -7.08 1.54 6.58
N GLY A 92 -8.03 1.92 7.42
CA GLY A 92 -8.12 3.24 8.01
C GLY A 92 -8.93 4.22 7.18
N GLY A 93 -9.11 5.42 7.72
CA GLY A 93 -9.90 6.49 7.13
C GLY A 93 -10.66 7.29 8.17
N VAL A 94 -11.62 8.11 7.72
CA VAL A 94 -12.48 8.95 8.58
C VAL A 94 -13.93 8.74 8.18
N VAL A 95 -14.79 8.43 9.16
CA VAL A 95 -16.23 8.30 8.99
C VAL A 95 -16.91 9.16 10.05
N GLY A 96 -17.59 10.23 9.65
CA GLY A 96 -18.08 11.25 10.58
C GLY A 96 -16.91 11.86 11.36
N ASP A 97 -17.03 11.87 12.67
CA ASP A 97 -16.02 12.42 13.59
C ASP A 97 -14.97 11.37 14.05
N ILE A 98 -15.04 10.14 13.53
CA ILE A 98 -14.17 9.06 13.94
C ILE A 98 -13.12 8.79 12.86
N GLY A 99 -11.84 8.91 13.26
CA GLY A 99 -10.69 8.57 12.44
C GLY A 99 -10.00 7.31 12.94
N GLN A 100 -9.59 6.42 12.02
CA GLN A 100 -8.77 5.27 12.32
C GLN A 100 -7.52 5.27 11.44
N SER A 101 -6.35 5.14 12.06
CA SER A 101 -5.07 4.99 11.37
C SER A 101 -4.53 3.58 11.60
N VAL A 102 -4.00 2.96 10.55
CA VAL A 102 -3.38 1.64 10.62
C VAL A 102 -1.96 1.75 10.11
N SER A 103 -0.99 1.38 10.96
CA SER A 103 0.44 1.44 10.62
C SER A 103 0.73 0.63 9.35
N GLY A 104 1.44 1.24 8.42
CA GLY A 104 1.81 0.63 7.16
C GLY A 104 0.70 0.58 6.10
N SER A 105 -0.54 0.95 6.40
CA SER A 105 -1.57 1.04 5.37
C SER A 105 -1.25 2.17 4.37
N PRO A 106 -1.32 1.92 3.04
CA PRO A 106 -1.04 2.96 2.07
C PRO A 106 -2.13 4.02 2.09
N ARG A 107 -1.71 5.29 2.13
CA ARG A 107 -2.61 6.43 2.00
C ARG A 107 -2.57 6.95 0.56
N LEU A 108 -3.52 6.52 -0.25
CA LEU A 108 -3.66 7.00 -1.61
C LEU A 108 -4.34 8.38 -1.62
N VAL A 109 -4.02 9.23 -2.57
CA VAL A 109 -4.55 10.61 -2.69
C VAL A 109 -5.28 10.75 -4.03
N THR A 110 -6.47 11.36 -4.01
CA THR A 110 -7.24 11.63 -5.23
C THR A 110 -6.45 12.53 -6.19
N GLY A 111 -6.48 12.20 -7.46
CA GLY A 111 -5.74 12.89 -8.52
C GLY A 111 -4.29 12.44 -8.68
N HIS A 112 -3.79 11.54 -7.82
CA HIS A 112 -2.44 11.01 -7.94
C HIS A 112 -2.44 9.66 -8.64
N THR A 113 -1.39 9.43 -9.43
CA THR A 113 -1.14 8.18 -10.13
C THR A 113 -0.21 7.29 -9.30
N TYR A 114 -0.49 5.99 -9.31
CA TYR A 114 0.27 4.99 -8.55
C TYR A 114 0.59 3.77 -9.40
N VAL A 115 1.72 3.13 -9.12
CA VAL A 115 1.94 1.71 -9.44
C VAL A 115 1.51 0.91 -8.23
N LEU A 116 0.55 0.00 -8.40
CA LEU A 116 -0.05 -0.79 -7.33
C LEU A 116 0.12 -2.28 -7.60
N PHE A 117 0.73 -2.97 -6.65
CA PHE A 117 0.76 -4.43 -6.57
C PHE A 117 -0.48 -4.88 -5.82
N LEU A 118 -1.40 -5.54 -6.49
CA LEU A 118 -2.74 -5.83 -5.98
C LEU A 118 -3.01 -7.33 -5.89
N THR A 119 -3.72 -7.73 -4.83
CA THR A 119 -4.31 -9.04 -4.69
C THR A 119 -5.82 -8.91 -4.53
N GLU A 120 -6.59 -9.86 -5.07
CA GLU A 120 -8.04 -9.88 -4.92
C GLU A 120 -8.41 -10.55 -3.59
N GLY A 121 -9.25 -9.88 -2.81
CA GLY A 121 -9.82 -10.42 -1.57
C GLY A 121 -11.19 -11.04 -1.83
N ALA A 122 -12.26 -10.23 -1.80
CA ALA A 122 -13.58 -10.60 -2.28
C ALA A 122 -13.73 -10.21 -3.75
N PRO A 123 -14.74 -10.74 -4.49
CA PRO A 123 -14.96 -10.40 -5.89
C PRO A 123 -14.98 -8.88 -6.12
N ASN A 124 -14.15 -8.40 -7.03
CA ASN A 124 -13.96 -7.00 -7.37
C ASN A 124 -13.42 -6.10 -6.24
N GLN A 125 -12.91 -6.67 -5.15
CA GLN A 125 -12.28 -5.93 -4.06
C GLN A 125 -10.78 -6.21 -4.05
N TRP A 126 -9.99 -5.19 -4.32
CA TRP A 126 -8.54 -5.28 -4.42
C TRP A 126 -7.87 -4.72 -3.19
N HIS A 127 -6.77 -5.33 -2.79
CA HIS A 127 -5.95 -4.89 -1.68
C HIS A 127 -4.50 -4.73 -2.12
N VAL A 128 -3.82 -3.74 -1.56
CA VAL A 128 -2.38 -3.56 -1.82
C VAL A 128 -1.58 -4.63 -1.09
N VAL A 129 -0.72 -5.32 -1.82
CA VAL A 129 0.18 -6.36 -1.29
C VAL A 129 1.20 -5.74 -0.35
N ALA A 130 1.52 -6.45 0.73
CA ALA A 130 2.52 -6.03 1.72
C ALA A 130 2.32 -4.59 2.23
N LEU A 131 1.07 -4.16 2.39
CA LEU A 131 0.69 -2.83 2.86
C LEU A 131 1.25 -1.74 1.92
N SER A 132 1.84 -0.68 2.48
CA SER A 132 2.41 0.43 1.70
C SER A 132 3.64 0.04 0.85
N GLN A 133 4.24 -1.13 1.09
CA GLN A 133 5.39 -1.59 0.31
C GLN A 133 5.02 -1.93 -1.14
N GLY A 134 3.77 -2.36 -1.39
CA GLY A 134 3.24 -2.63 -2.73
C GLY A 134 2.63 -1.43 -3.45
N ALA A 135 2.87 -0.20 -2.95
CA ALA A 135 2.34 1.02 -3.55
C ALA A 135 3.46 2.05 -3.80
N PHE A 136 3.53 2.55 -5.03
CA PHE A 136 4.51 3.55 -5.45
C PHE A 136 3.78 4.71 -6.13
N GLU A 137 3.94 5.91 -5.62
CA GLU A 137 3.43 7.10 -6.28
C GLU A 137 4.27 7.38 -7.53
N ALA A 138 3.58 7.55 -8.66
CA ALA A 138 4.20 7.79 -9.95
C ALA A 138 4.10 9.28 -10.32
N SER A 139 5.25 9.90 -10.53
CA SER A 139 5.33 11.24 -11.08
C SER A 139 6.08 11.14 -12.41
N SER A 140 5.34 11.07 -13.51
CA SER A 140 5.93 10.81 -14.82
C SER A 140 6.71 9.48 -14.80
N GLU A 141 8.03 9.50 -14.94
CA GLU A 141 8.89 8.31 -14.94
C GLU A 141 9.35 7.91 -13.52
N ALA A 142 9.42 8.86 -12.57
CA ALA A 142 9.89 8.61 -11.22
C ALA A 142 8.85 7.89 -10.36
N LEU A 143 9.31 6.95 -9.53
CA LEU A 143 8.52 6.23 -8.56
C LEU A 143 8.99 6.52 -7.14
N ARG A 144 8.07 6.88 -6.27
CA ARG A 144 8.29 7.10 -4.85
C ARG A 144 7.54 6.06 -4.03
N PRO A 145 8.24 5.18 -3.28
CA PRO A 145 7.56 4.21 -2.40
C PRO A 145 6.72 4.92 -1.32
N LEU A 146 5.53 4.39 -1.02
CA LEU A 146 4.67 4.91 0.05
C LEU A 146 5.04 4.38 1.45
N THR A 147 6.21 3.79 1.61
CA THR A 147 6.67 3.18 2.87
C THR A 147 6.91 4.15 4.01
N GLN A 148 6.88 5.47 3.75
CA GLN A 148 7.33 6.48 4.72
C GLN A 148 6.22 7.03 5.62
N THR A 149 5.05 6.47 5.65
CA THR A 149 3.97 7.01 6.47
C THR A 149 3.73 6.18 7.72
N HIS A 150 4.27 6.68 8.84
CA HIS A 150 3.90 6.38 10.22
C HIS A 150 4.19 4.98 10.78
N ALA A 151 5.18 4.93 11.67
CA ALA A 151 5.38 3.90 12.69
C ALA A 151 5.46 2.43 12.20
N LEU A 152 5.80 2.18 10.94
CA LEU A 152 6.14 0.85 10.45
C LEU A 152 7.65 0.76 10.29
N GLU A 153 8.32 0.03 11.16
CA GLU A 153 9.72 -0.30 11.00
C GLU A 153 9.86 -1.48 10.04
N LEU A 154 10.66 -1.29 8.97
CA LEU A 154 10.96 -2.35 8.00
C LEU A 154 12.28 -3.01 8.36
N VAL A 155 12.24 -4.29 8.73
CA VAL A 155 13.42 -5.08 9.06
C VAL A 155 13.78 -6.06 7.94
N GLY A 156 15.05 -6.42 7.86
CA GLY A 156 15.62 -7.33 6.88
C GLY A 156 16.14 -6.64 5.63
N ASP A 157 17.04 -7.36 4.95
CA ASP A 157 17.64 -6.93 3.70
C ASP A 157 16.77 -7.37 2.53
N ALA A 158 16.47 -6.45 1.62
CA ALA A 158 15.89 -6.76 0.33
C ALA A 158 16.60 -5.98 -0.75
N THR A 159 16.71 -6.58 -1.92
CA THR A 159 17.22 -5.89 -3.10
C THR A 159 16.40 -4.64 -3.37
N ALA A 160 17.07 -3.53 -3.62
CA ALA A 160 16.40 -2.26 -3.89
C ALA A 160 15.45 -2.37 -5.07
N ILE A 161 14.19 -1.97 -4.86
CA ILE A 161 13.18 -1.94 -5.91
C ILE A 161 13.49 -0.76 -6.84
N PRO A 162 13.45 -0.94 -8.18
CA PRO A 162 13.67 0.15 -9.12
C PRO A 162 12.74 1.34 -8.88
N THR A 163 13.29 2.55 -8.95
CA THR A 163 12.57 3.80 -8.68
C THR A 163 12.11 4.53 -9.95
N THR A 164 12.10 3.85 -11.09
CA THR A 164 11.52 4.37 -12.33
C THR A 164 10.53 3.38 -12.93
N ARG A 165 9.48 3.90 -13.59
CA ARG A 165 8.41 3.10 -14.22
C ARG A 165 8.98 2.08 -15.19
N THR A 166 9.83 2.54 -16.11
CA THR A 166 10.45 1.69 -17.13
C THR A 166 11.27 0.56 -16.52
N LYS A 167 12.16 0.87 -15.56
CA LYS A 167 13.00 -0.15 -14.92
C LYS A 167 12.20 -1.13 -14.07
N LEU A 168 11.20 -0.64 -13.32
CA LEU A 168 10.35 -1.49 -12.51
C LEU A 168 9.53 -2.44 -13.38
N ARG A 169 8.92 -1.94 -14.47
CA ARG A 169 8.19 -2.76 -15.43
C ARG A 169 9.09 -3.84 -16.05
N GLN A 170 10.29 -3.47 -16.51
CA GLN A 170 11.26 -4.41 -17.06
C GLN A 170 11.66 -5.50 -16.06
N ALA A 171 11.90 -5.13 -14.80
CA ALA A 171 12.25 -6.07 -13.74
C ALA A 171 11.11 -7.06 -13.43
N ILE A 172 9.84 -6.61 -13.43
CA ILE A 172 8.66 -7.47 -13.28
C ILE A 172 8.59 -8.47 -14.45
N ILE A 173 8.72 -7.99 -15.68
CA ILE A 173 8.67 -8.84 -16.88
C ILE A 173 9.80 -9.87 -16.88
N ALA A 174 11.02 -9.46 -16.54
CA ALA A 174 12.17 -10.35 -16.46
C ALA A 174 11.93 -11.46 -15.42
N TRP A 175 11.50 -11.09 -14.21
CA TRP A 175 11.24 -12.05 -13.14
C TRP A 175 10.17 -13.08 -13.54
N VAL A 176 9.07 -12.65 -14.19
CA VAL A 176 8.00 -13.58 -14.59
C VAL A 176 8.46 -14.53 -15.69
N LYS A 177 9.30 -14.09 -16.62
CA LYS A 177 9.86 -14.97 -17.68
C LYS A 177 10.81 -16.04 -17.15
N GLU A 178 11.40 -15.83 -15.97
CA GLU A 178 12.31 -16.78 -15.32
C GLU A 178 11.55 -17.83 -14.49
N GLN A 179 10.23 -17.66 -14.29
CA GLN A 179 9.44 -18.68 -13.62
C GLN A 179 9.09 -19.82 -14.58
N PRO A 180 9.19 -21.08 -14.14
CA PRO A 180 8.94 -22.26 -14.98
C PRO A 180 7.46 -22.41 -15.35
#